data_9e690af5e9ac6647822b08d3f99e00ba
#
_entry.id   9e690af5e9ac6647822b08d3f99e00ba
#
_cell.length_a   1.000
_cell.length_b   1.000
_cell.length_c   1.000
_cell.angle_alpha   90.00
_cell.angle_beta   90.00
_cell.angle_gamma   90.00
#
_symmetry.space_group_name_H-M   'P 1'
#
loop_
_entity.id
_entity.type
_entity.pdbx_description
1 polymer ?
#
loop_
_entity_poly.entity_id
_entity_poly.type
_entity_poly.pdbx_seq_one_letter_code
_entity_poly.pdbx_strand_id
1 'polypeptide(L)'
;MVGNFGRKCISYPGQSFNSKTTGIMSISFKQARFVTSAFELSQLLADDGAEIAFAGRSNAGKSSAINCLTRQKGLCKTSKTPGRTQLINFFELDQGRRLVDLPGYGFAKVPKKMRAHWNQVMTAFLLERQALQGLVIVVDIRRGISDLDQGLIDMLEDSLPLHILLTKADKLSRSATLKAVADTRARLTGENQSVSTLSILTRQGLESLERVCRQWLEPDAPTGENSAQ
;
A
#
# COMPACT_ATOMS: atom_id res chain seq x y z
N MET A 1 -6.09 3.91 31.27
CA MET A 1 -6.88 4.94 30.55
C MET A 1 -6.36 4.95 29.13
N VAL A 2 -7.07 4.31 28.22
CA VAL A 2 -6.70 4.24 26.79
C VAL A 2 -7.44 5.38 26.12
N GLY A 3 -6.68 6.38 25.65
CA GLY A 3 -7.24 7.55 24.97
C GLY A 3 -7.77 7.17 23.61
N ASN A 4 -9.03 7.46 23.39
CA ASN A 4 -9.76 7.27 22.14
C ASN A 4 -9.27 8.31 21.10
N PHE A 5 -8.34 7.93 20.23
CA PHE A 5 -7.89 8.75 19.09
C PHE A 5 -8.75 8.45 17.86
N GLY A 6 -10.01 8.89 17.91
CA GLY A 6 -10.83 8.93 16.71
C GLY A 6 -10.26 9.95 15.70
N ARG A 7 -9.81 9.53 14.53
CA ARG A 7 -9.56 10.43 13.41
C ARG A 7 -10.89 11.09 13.04
N LYS A 8 -11.03 12.40 13.33
CA LYS A 8 -12.14 13.21 12.85
C LYS A 8 -12.04 13.26 11.32
N CYS A 9 -13.15 12.98 10.65
CA CYS A 9 -13.33 13.42 9.26
C CYS A 9 -13.11 14.93 9.21
N ILE A 10 -11.95 15.36 8.74
CA ILE A 10 -11.63 16.77 8.60
C ILE A 10 -12.14 17.18 7.22
N SER A 11 -13.29 17.90 7.22
CA SER A 11 -13.68 18.71 6.08
C SER A 11 -12.65 19.84 5.95
N TYR A 12 -11.93 19.88 4.84
CA TYR A 12 -10.98 20.94 4.55
C TYR A 12 -11.70 22.29 4.40
N PRO A 13 -11.30 23.34 5.15
CA PRO A 13 -11.84 24.68 4.91
C PRO A 13 -11.30 25.20 3.57
N GLY A 14 -12.23 25.60 2.72
CA GLY A 14 -12.09 26.08 1.37
C GLY A 14 -10.81 26.84 1.05
N GLN A 15 -9.93 26.22 0.29
CA GLN A 15 -9.14 26.94 -0.69
C GLN A 15 -9.94 26.94 -1.98
N SER A 16 -10.41 28.11 -2.38
CA SER A 16 -11.09 28.35 -3.65
C SER A 16 -10.13 28.02 -4.80
N PHE A 17 -10.17 26.77 -5.26
CA PHE A 17 -9.58 26.42 -6.55
C PHE A 17 -10.41 27.08 -7.64
N ASN A 18 -9.79 28.02 -8.30
CA ASN A 18 -10.34 28.74 -9.45
C ASN A 18 -10.80 27.70 -10.50
N SER A 19 -12.12 27.55 -10.67
CA SER A 19 -12.76 26.64 -11.60
C SER A 19 -12.51 27.10 -13.04
N LYS A 20 -11.33 26.80 -13.56
CA LYS A 20 -11.13 26.69 -15.01
C LYS A 20 -11.15 25.20 -15.31
N THR A 21 -12.17 24.80 -16.03
CA THR A 21 -12.46 23.52 -16.66
C THR A 21 -11.19 22.83 -17.17
N THR A 22 -10.53 22.07 -16.33
CA THR A 22 -9.49 21.10 -16.73
C THR A 22 -10.07 19.75 -16.39
N GLY A 23 -10.35 18.95 -17.43
CA GLY A 23 -10.83 17.59 -17.24
C GLY A 23 -9.96 16.88 -16.19
N ILE A 24 -10.58 16.26 -15.19
CA ILE A 24 -9.90 15.50 -14.15
C ILE A 24 -9.10 14.41 -14.85
N MET A 25 -7.81 14.68 -15.08
CA MET A 25 -6.91 13.68 -15.67
C MET A 25 -6.73 12.56 -14.64
N SER A 26 -7.28 11.42 -14.95
CA SER A 26 -7.11 10.20 -14.16
C SER A 26 -5.63 9.90 -13.92
N ILE A 27 -5.26 9.53 -12.71
CA ILE A 27 -3.87 9.21 -12.31
C ILE A 27 -3.25 8.21 -13.28
N SER A 28 -2.06 8.50 -13.75
CA SER A 28 -1.24 7.56 -14.49
C SER A 28 -0.12 6.98 -13.63
N PHE A 29 -0.28 5.76 -13.15
CA PHE A 29 0.78 5.06 -12.42
C PHE A 29 2.08 4.88 -13.23
N LYS A 30 2.01 4.97 -14.57
CA LYS A 30 3.18 4.89 -15.46
C LYS A 30 4.13 6.09 -15.32
N GLN A 31 3.64 7.20 -14.77
CA GLN A 31 4.43 8.41 -14.58
C GLN A 31 5.21 8.41 -13.25
N ALA A 32 5.07 7.36 -12.46
CA ALA A 32 5.77 7.22 -11.19
C ALA A 32 7.27 7.45 -11.33
N ARG A 33 7.82 8.33 -10.50
CA ARG A 33 9.26 8.62 -10.45
C ARG A 33 9.76 8.56 -9.01
N PHE A 34 10.94 8.02 -8.82
CA PHE A 34 11.59 8.03 -7.51
C PHE A 34 11.90 9.47 -7.10
N VAL A 35 11.58 9.81 -5.86
CA VAL A 35 11.84 11.14 -5.28
C VAL A 35 12.95 11.06 -4.27
N THR A 36 12.77 10.28 -3.20
CA THR A 36 13.72 10.17 -2.10
C THR A 36 13.56 8.88 -1.32
N SER A 37 14.50 8.63 -0.44
CA SER A 37 14.46 7.56 0.56
C SER A 37 14.69 8.15 1.94
N ALA A 38 13.94 7.68 2.94
CA ALA A 38 14.06 8.11 4.33
C ALA A 38 14.40 6.92 5.24
N PHE A 39 15.29 7.10 6.19
CA PHE A 39 15.63 6.16 7.24
C PHE A 39 14.99 6.56 8.57
N GLU A 40 14.79 7.85 8.79
CA GLU A 40 14.21 8.45 9.98
C GLU A 40 13.00 9.32 9.65
N LEU A 41 12.13 9.57 10.63
CA LEU A 41 10.94 10.41 10.46
C LEU A 41 11.27 11.83 10.01
N SER A 42 12.38 12.38 10.46
CA SER A 42 12.86 13.72 10.08
C SER A 42 13.24 13.86 8.60
N GLN A 43 13.44 12.75 7.91
CA GLN A 43 13.81 12.71 6.49
C GLN A 43 12.63 12.47 5.56
N LEU A 44 11.43 12.28 6.13
CA LEU A 44 10.21 12.10 5.34
C LEU A 44 9.91 13.37 4.53
N LEU A 45 9.25 13.20 3.41
CA LEU A 45 8.66 14.32 2.67
C LEU A 45 7.60 15.03 3.53
N ALA A 46 7.28 16.29 3.15
CA ALA A 46 6.18 17.02 3.77
C ALA A 46 4.93 16.14 3.86
N ASP A 47 4.21 16.26 4.97
CA ASP A 47 3.00 15.46 5.23
C ASP A 47 1.79 16.12 4.57
N ASP A 48 1.80 16.12 3.24
CA ASP A 48 0.81 16.72 2.36
C ASP A 48 0.42 15.78 1.23
N GLY A 49 -0.65 16.12 0.51
CA GLY A 49 -1.13 15.34 -0.62
C GLY A 49 -1.79 14.01 -0.23
N ALA A 50 -1.61 12.98 -1.06
CA ALA A 50 -2.19 11.66 -0.86
C ALA A 50 -1.18 10.55 -1.13
N GLU A 51 -1.04 9.60 -0.20
CA GLU A 51 -0.06 8.54 -0.25
C GLU A 51 -0.71 7.17 -0.10
N ILE A 52 -0.20 6.19 -0.87
CA ILE A 52 -0.50 4.77 -0.66
C ILE A 52 0.79 4.08 -0.27
N ALA A 53 0.80 3.45 0.90
CA ALA A 53 1.94 2.67 1.34
C ALA A 53 1.81 1.20 0.94
N PHE A 54 2.95 0.59 0.64
CA PHE A 54 3.09 -0.83 0.40
C PHE A 54 3.96 -1.44 1.49
N ALA A 55 3.40 -2.38 2.24
CA ALA A 55 4.08 -3.15 3.26
C ALA A 55 4.11 -4.64 2.89
N GLY A 56 4.89 -5.43 3.57
CA GLY A 56 4.92 -6.88 3.37
C GLY A 56 6.23 -7.49 3.83
N ARG A 57 6.19 -8.81 4.05
CA ARG A 57 7.39 -9.55 4.41
C ARG A 57 8.41 -9.53 3.27
N SER A 58 9.66 -9.69 3.64
CA SER A 58 10.70 -9.88 2.64
C SER A 58 10.38 -11.01 1.67
N ASN A 59 10.61 -10.76 0.39
CA ASN A 59 10.31 -11.67 -0.72
C ASN A 59 8.81 -12.00 -0.91
N ALA A 60 7.90 -11.26 -0.29
CA ALA A 60 6.47 -11.34 -0.59
C ALA A 60 6.12 -10.87 -2.02
N GLY A 61 7.00 -10.08 -2.64
CA GLY A 61 6.78 -9.55 -3.99
C GLY A 61 6.41 -8.07 -4.03
N LYS A 62 6.60 -7.32 -2.94
CA LYS A 62 6.23 -5.90 -2.79
C LYS A 62 6.80 -5.02 -3.91
N SER A 63 8.12 -4.96 -4.08
CA SER A 63 8.76 -4.17 -5.15
C SER A 63 8.34 -4.63 -6.55
N SER A 64 8.05 -5.92 -6.74
CA SER A 64 7.53 -6.43 -8.00
C SER A 64 6.09 -6.01 -8.25
N ALA A 65 5.26 -5.91 -7.20
CA ALA A 65 3.89 -5.41 -7.29
C ALA A 65 3.88 -3.92 -7.67
N ILE A 66 4.72 -3.09 -7.03
CA ILE A 66 4.86 -1.67 -7.38
C ILE A 66 5.36 -1.50 -8.83
N ASN A 67 6.38 -2.26 -9.24
CA ASN A 67 6.86 -2.24 -10.62
C ASN A 67 5.79 -2.70 -11.63
N CYS A 68 4.94 -3.65 -11.26
CA CYS A 68 3.81 -4.09 -12.09
C CYS A 68 2.74 -3.01 -12.20
N LEU A 69 2.36 -2.38 -11.09
CA LEU A 69 1.39 -1.29 -11.02
C LEU A 69 1.84 -0.09 -11.86
N THR A 70 3.09 0.30 -11.73
CA THR A 70 3.67 1.42 -12.47
C THR A 70 4.07 1.07 -13.91
N ARG A 71 4.01 -0.22 -14.27
CA ARG A 71 4.48 -0.74 -15.58
C ARG A 71 5.95 -0.39 -15.87
N GLN A 72 6.75 -0.16 -14.83
CA GLN A 72 8.17 0.19 -14.92
C GLN A 72 9.04 -0.92 -14.33
N LYS A 73 9.84 -1.59 -15.18
CA LYS A 73 10.78 -2.62 -14.74
C LYS A 73 11.96 -1.99 -14.01
N GLY A 74 11.95 -1.92 -12.69
CA GLY A 74 13.10 -1.45 -11.92
C GLY A 74 12.95 -0.08 -11.27
N LEU A 75 11.74 0.50 -11.26
CA LEU A 75 11.42 1.67 -10.44
C LEU A 75 11.73 1.36 -8.97
N CYS A 76 11.14 0.29 -8.44
CA CYS A 76 11.56 -0.31 -7.18
C CYS A 76 12.65 -1.35 -7.43
N LYS A 77 13.81 -1.16 -6.81
CA LYS A 77 14.90 -2.15 -6.88
C LYS A 77 14.50 -3.41 -6.13
N THR A 78 14.34 -4.51 -6.85
CA THR A 78 14.13 -5.82 -6.26
C THR A 78 15.46 -6.36 -5.75
N SER A 79 15.64 -6.47 -4.43
CA SER A 79 16.85 -7.07 -3.86
C SER A 79 16.61 -8.56 -3.60
N LYS A 80 17.50 -9.42 -4.09
CA LYS A 80 17.55 -10.83 -3.69
C LYS A 80 18.19 -11.00 -2.32
N THR A 81 18.95 -10.01 -1.86
CA THR A 81 19.64 -10.04 -0.56
C THR A 81 18.72 -9.49 0.52
N PRO A 82 18.35 -10.30 1.52
CA PRO A 82 17.55 -9.86 2.64
C PRO A 82 18.22 -8.72 3.43
N GLY A 83 17.47 -7.70 3.84
CA GLY A 83 17.95 -6.61 4.70
C GLY A 83 18.60 -5.43 3.98
N ARG A 84 18.60 -5.38 2.64
CA ARG A 84 19.25 -4.30 1.89
C ARG A 84 18.39 -3.04 1.73
N THR A 85 17.08 -3.19 1.77
CA THR A 85 16.14 -2.06 1.65
C THR A 85 15.56 -1.75 3.03
N GLN A 86 16.21 -0.88 3.74
CA GLN A 86 15.84 -0.46 5.10
C GLN A 86 15.22 0.93 5.11
N LEU A 87 14.93 1.46 3.93
CA LEU A 87 14.47 2.82 3.73
C LEU A 87 13.01 2.83 3.32
N ILE A 88 12.31 3.85 3.73
CA ILE A 88 11.01 4.23 3.19
C ILE A 88 11.28 4.95 1.87
N ASN A 89 10.82 4.41 0.74
CA ASN A 89 11.05 4.99 -0.57
C ASN A 89 9.78 5.66 -1.09
N PHE A 90 9.90 6.90 -1.54
CA PHE A 90 8.81 7.69 -2.09
C PHE A 90 8.90 7.75 -3.61
N PHE A 91 7.77 7.49 -4.26
CA PHE A 91 7.59 7.62 -5.70
C PHE A 91 6.43 8.56 -5.98
N GLU A 92 6.69 9.67 -6.63
CA GLU A 92 5.66 10.63 -7.02
C GLU A 92 5.01 10.18 -8.32
N LEU A 93 3.67 10.25 -8.36
CA LEU A 93 2.86 9.99 -9.55
C LEU A 93 2.60 11.29 -10.31
N ASP A 94 2.24 12.32 -9.56
CA ASP A 94 1.99 13.69 -10.01
C ASP A 94 1.99 14.65 -8.80
N GLN A 95 1.45 15.85 -8.94
CA GLN A 95 1.47 16.86 -7.87
C GLN A 95 0.79 16.37 -6.59
N GLY A 96 1.60 15.95 -5.63
CA GLY A 96 1.17 15.56 -4.29
C GLY A 96 0.64 14.14 -4.13
N ARG A 97 0.55 13.33 -5.22
CA ARG A 97 0.13 11.91 -5.11
C ARG A 97 1.33 10.97 -5.20
N ARG A 98 1.46 10.05 -4.23
CA ARG A 98 2.68 9.26 -4.07
C ARG A 98 2.39 7.79 -3.77
N LEU A 99 3.28 6.91 -4.24
CA LEU A 99 3.41 5.53 -3.74
C LEU A 99 4.59 5.50 -2.77
N VAL A 100 4.43 4.76 -1.67
CA VAL A 100 5.43 4.63 -0.63
C VAL A 100 5.79 3.16 -0.45
N ASP A 101 7.04 2.81 -0.71
CA ASP A 101 7.58 1.45 -0.50
C ASP A 101 8.18 1.36 0.89
N LEU A 102 7.49 0.73 1.82
CA LEU A 102 7.95 0.55 3.19
C LEU A 102 9.01 -0.57 3.28
N PRO A 103 9.92 -0.52 4.26
CA PRO A 103 10.85 -1.61 4.50
C PRO A 103 10.13 -2.95 4.69
N GLY A 104 10.67 -4.01 4.09
CA GLY A 104 10.14 -5.36 4.32
C GLY A 104 10.40 -5.82 5.76
N TYR A 105 9.41 -6.42 6.41
CA TYR A 105 9.54 -6.96 7.75
C TYR A 105 9.81 -8.48 7.77
N GLY A 106 10.05 -9.03 8.97
CA GLY A 106 10.23 -10.48 9.16
C GLY A 106 11.62 -11.02 8.86
N PHE A 107 12.64 -10.14 8.85
CA PHE A 107 14.05 -10.59 8.74
C PHE A 107 14.59 -11.11 10.06
N ALA A 108 15.01 -12.37 10.07
CA ALA A 108 15.64 -13.00 11.24
C ALA A 108 17.06 -12.46 11.53
N LYS A 109 17.76 -11.93 10.50
CA LYS A 109 19.18 -11.55 10.57
C LYS A 109 19.48 -10.07 10.82
N VAL A 110 18.49 -9.30 11.26
CA VAL A 110 18.68 -7.87 11.56
C VAL A 110 18.99 -7.67 13.03
N PRO A 111 19.99 -6.85 13.41
CA PRO A 111 20.28 -6.54 14.81
C PRO A 111 19.06 -6.03 15.56
N LYS A 112 18.89 -6.42 16.83
CA LYS A 112 17.71 -6.07 17.65
C LYS A 112 17.45 -4.55 17.71
N LYS A 113 18.51 -3.73 17.85
CA LYS A 113 18.40 -2.25 17.88
C LYS A 113 17.83 -1.70 16.59
N MET A 114 18.25 -2.20 15.45
CA MET A 114 17.79 -1.76 14.14
C MET A 114 16.34 -2.19 13.89
N ARG A 115 15.95 -3.37 14.38
CA ARG A 115 14.55 -3.84 14.31
C ARG A 115 13.63 -2.97 15.18
N ALA A 116 14.06 -2.60 16.39
CA ALA A 116 13.31 -1.71 17.25
C ALA A 116 13.12 -0.32 16.63
N HIS A 117 14.19 0.25 16.08
CA HIS A 117 14.13 1.52 15.36
C HIS A 117 13.13 1.48 14.19
N TRP A 118 13.18 0.42 13.36
CA TRP A 118 12.25 0.26 12.26
C TRP A 118 10.80 0.13 12.68
N ASN A 119 10.55 -0.68 13.73
CA ASN A 119 9.20 -0.80 14.26
C ASN A 119 8.69 0.57 14.70
N GLN A 120 9.51 1.36 15.38
CA GLN A 120 9.15 2.71 15.82
C GLN A 120 8.85 3.63 14.63
N VAL A 121 9.75 3.71 13.63
CA VAL A 121 9.57 4.56 12.45
C VAL A 121 8.35 4.13 11.63
N MET A 122 8.17 2.83 11.41
CA MET A 122 7.01 2.31 10.67
C MET A 122 5.70 2.55 11.41
N THR A 123 5.66 2.32 12.73
CA THR A 123 4.45 2.54 13.53
C THR A 123 4.07 4.02 13.49
N ALA A 124 5.00 4.93 13.72
CA ALA A 124 4.76 6.36 13.62
C ALA A 124 4.29 6.77 12.22
N PHE A 125 4.95 6.29 11.15
CA PHE A 125 4.54 6.55 9.78
C PHE A 125 3.09 6.10 9.53
N LEU A 126 2.73 4.90 9.95
CA LEU A 126 1.41 4.33 9.66
C LEU A 126 0.29 4.95 10.52
N LEU A 127 0.58 5.37 11.75
CA LEU A 127 -0.44 5.90 12.66
C LEU A 127 -0.57 7.42 12.61
N GLU A 128 0.50 8.15 12.33
CA GLU A 128 0.54 9.60 12.47
C GLU A 128 0.50 10.35 11.14
N ARG A 129 0.93 9.71 10.02
CA ARG A 129 1.01 10.39 8.73
C ARG A 129 -0.36 10.72 8.15
N GLN A 130 -0.64 12.03 7.96
CA GLN A 130 -1.92 12.54 7.49
C GLN A 130 -2.13 12.30 5.98
N ALA A 131 -1.07 12.39 5.19
CA ALA A 131 -1.11 12.13 3.74
C ALA A 131 -1.45 10.67 3.39
N LEU A 132 -1.29 9.73 4.34
CA LEU A 132 -1.51 8.31 4.10
C LEU A 132 -3.01 7.97 4.00
N GLN A 133 -3.46 7.55 2.80
CA GLN A 133 -4.85 7.24 2.49
C GLN A 133 -5.17 5.75 2.52
N GLY A 134 -4.17 4.88 2.48
CA GLY A 134 -4.37 3.43 2.54
C GLY A 134 -3.07 2.64 2.53
N LEU A 135 -3.16 1.39 2.98
CA LEU A 135 -2.04 0.46 3.04
C LEU A 135 -2.32 -0.81 2.24
N VAL A 136 -1.44 -1.14 1.31
CA VAL A 136 -1.42 -2.42 0.62
C VAL A 136 -0.45 -3.35 1.32
N ILE A 137 -0.95 -4.42 1.93
CA ILE A 137 -0.14 -5.48 2.57
C ILE A 137 0.08 -6.59 1.55
N VAL A 138 1.32 -6.74 1.12
CA VAL A 138 1.72 -7.70 0.08
C VAL A 138 2.11 -9.03 0.71
N VAL A 139 1.38 -10.08 0.35
CA VAL A 139 1.51 -11.43 0.91
C VAL A 139 1.77 -12.45 -0.21
N ASP A 140 2.71 -13.36 -0.04
CA ASP A 140 2.88 -14.51 -0.93
C ASP A 140 1.72 -15.49 -0.71
N ILE A 141 0.87 -15.68 -1.72
CA ILE A 141 -0.36 -16.49 -1.63
C ILE A 141 -0.12 -17.91 -1.11
N ARG A 142 1.06 -18.47 -1.35
CA ARG A 142 1.43 -19.84 -0.92
C ARG A 142 1.65 -19.94 0.59
N ARG A 143 1.88 -18.79 1.27
CA ARG A 143 2.19 -18.71 2.69
C ARG A 143 1.01 -18.20 3.52
N GLY A 144 0.11 -17.44 2.88
CA GLY A 144 -0.98 -16.76 3.56
C GLY A 144 -0.52 -15.66 4.51
N ILE A 145 -1.45 -15.10 5.26
CA ILE A 145 -1.22 -14.08 6.29
C ILE A 145 -0.43 -14.71 7.44
N SER A 146 0.72 -14.14 7.77
CA SER A 146 1.53 -14.52 8.95
C SER A 146 1.10 -13.73 10.18
N ASP A 147 1.59 -14.14 11.37
CA ASP A 147 1.33 -13.42 12.62
C ASP A 147 1.81 -11.97 12.57
N LEU A 148 2.90 -11.68 11.86
CA LEU A 148 3.38 -10.30 11.66
C LEU A 148 2.44 -9.49 10.75
N ASP A 149 1.90 -10.11 9.70
CA ASP A 149 0.91 -9.46 8.84
C ASP A 149 -0.38 -9.23 9.63
N GLN A 150 -0.81 -10.20 10.43
CA GLN A 150 -2.01 -10.07 11.28
C GLN A 150 -1.84 -8.96 12.32
N GLY A 151 -0.71 -8.91 13.03
CA GLY A 151 -0.44 -7.85 13.99
C GLY A 151 -0.46 -6.45 13.37
N LEU A 152 -0.06 -6.33 12.09
CA LEU A 152 -0.16 -5.06 11.36
C LEU A 152 -1.62 -4.73 10.99
N ILE A 153 -2.40 -5.73 10.58
CA ILE A 153 -3.83 -5.59 10.29
C ILE A 153 -4.58 -5.14 11.55
N ASP A 154 -4.39 -5.85 12.66
CA ASP A 154 -5.05 -5.57 13.94
C ASP A 154 -4.70 -4.16 14.47
N MET A 155 -3.45 -3.73 14.30
CA MET A 155 -3.00 -2.39 14.71
C MET A 155 -3.70 -1.27 13.96
N LEU A 156 -4.11 -1.50 12.70
CA LEU A 156 -4.62 -0.47 11.79
C LEU A 156 -6.11 -0.62 11.47
N GLU A 157 -6.79 -1.63 12.02
CA GLU A 157 -8.13 -2.06 11.64
C GLU A 157 -9.14 -0.91 11.45
N ASP A 158 -9.16 0.03 12.38
CA ASP A 158 -10.12 1.14 12.38
C ASP A 158 -9.52 2.48 11.92
N SER A 159 -8.22 2.52 11.64
CA SER A 159 -7.51 3.79 11.43
C SER A 159 -7.18 4.08 9.98
N LEU A 160 -7.10 3.05 9.13
CA LEU A 160 -6.63 3.17 7.75
C LEU A 160 -7.26 2.10 6.86
N PRO A 161 -7.73 2.42 5.64
CA PRO A 161 -8.14 1.43 4.65
C PRO A 161 -7.01 0.45 4.33
N LEU A 162 -7.31 -0.86 4.33
CA LEU A 162 -6.34 -1.93 4.11
C LEU A 162 -6.70 -2.76 2.88
N HIS A 163 -5.69 -3.09 2.08
CA HIS A 163 -5.83 -4.03 0.96
C HIS A 163 -4.79 -5.14 1.05
N ILE A 164 -5.23 -6.38 1.18
CA ILE A 164 -4.34 -7.54 1.16
C ILE A 164 -4.13 -7.96 -0.29
N LEU A 165 -2.90 -7.84 -0.77
CA LEU A 165 -2.52 -8.24 -2.12
C LEU A 165 -1.80 -9.59 -2.10
N LEU A 166 -2.52 -10.64 -2.49
CA LEU A 166 -1.99 -11.99 -2.58
C LEU A 166 -1.20 -12.16 -3.88
N THR A 167 0.11 -12.09 -3.80
CA THR A 167 1.02 -12.18 -4.96
C THR A 167 1.36 -13.63 -5.31
N LYS A 168 1.98 -13.81 -6.49
CA LYS A 168 2.39 -15.11 -7.03
C LYS A 168 1.22 -16.07 -7.24
N ALA A 169 0.06 -15.55 -7.62
CA ALA A 169 -1.14 -16.33 -7.87
C ALA A 169 -0.95 -17.38 -8.98
N ASP A 170 -0.01 -17.16 -9.90
CA ASP A 170 0.41 -18.11 -10.93
C ASP A 170 1.05 -19.40 -10.37
N LYS A 171 1.37 -19.48 -9.11
CA LYS A 171 1.95 -20.64 -8.43
C LYS A 171 0.92 -21.60 -7.84
N LEU A 172 -0.36 -21.26 -7.92
CA LEU A 172 -1.47 -22.07 -7.41
C LEU A 172 -2.47 -22.39 -8.52
N SER A 173 -3.19 -23.50 -8.36
CA SER A 173 -4.36 -23.79 -9.19
C SER A 173 -5.49 -22.78 -8.91
N ARG A 174 -6.45 -22.71 -9.82
CA ARG A 174 -7.61 -21.81 -9.65
C ARG A 174 -8.38 -22.09 -8.34
N SER A 175 -8.63 -23.36 -8.03
CA SER A 175 -9.33 -23.77 -6.79
C SER A 175 -8.52 -23.40 -5.54
N ALA A 176 -7.21 -23.65 -5.53
CA ALA A 176 -6.34 -23.27 -4.42
C ALA A 176 -6.26 -21.73 -4.24
N THR A 177 -6.27 -20.98 -5.34
CA THR A 177 -6.31 -19.52 -5.31
C THR A 177 -7.61 -19.02 -4.69
N LEU A 178 -8.77 -19.56 -5.11
CA LEU A 178 -10.07 -19.18 -4.53
C LEU A 178 -10.14 -19.49 -3.04
N LYS A 179 -9.64 -20.67 -2.63
CA LYS A 179 -9.57 -21.04 -1.21
C LYS A 179 -8.68 -20.03 -0.44
N ALA A 180 -7.49 -19.71 -0.92
CA ALA A 180 -6.58 -18.77 -0.26
C ALA A 180 -7.19 -17.37 -0.11
N VAL A 181 -7.95 -16.91 -1.11
CA VAL A 181 -8.71 -15.64 -1.04
C VAL A 181 -9.80 -15.72 0.03
N ALA A 182 -10.57 -16.82 0.08
CA ALA A 182 -11.63 -17.00 1.08
C ALA A 182 -11.04 -17.07 2.50
N ASP A 183 -9.98 -17.85 2.71
CA ASP A 183 -9.28 -17.99 3.98
C ASP A 183 -8.70 -16.62 4.45
N THR A 184 -8.17 -15.83 3.51
CA THR A 184 -7.68 -14.48 3.80
C THR A 184 -8.83 -13.55 4.19
N ARG A 185 -9.93 -13.56 3.43
CA ARG A 185 -11.10 -12.70 3.69
C ARG A 185 -11.73 -12.99 5.04
N ALA A 186 -11.77 -14.25 5.46
CA ALA A 186 -12.30 -14.65 6.76
C ALA A 186 -11.48 -14.09 7.95
N ARG A 187 -10.27 -13.62 7.71
CA ARG A 187 -9.40 -13.00 8.72
C ARG A 187 -9.49 -11.46 8.75
N LEU A 188 -10.27 -10.87 7.84
CA LEU A 188 -10.47 -9.44 7.74
C LEU A 188 -11.82 -9.10 8.37
N THR A 189 -11.81 -8.34 9.43
CA THR A 189 -12.98 -7.99 10.25
C THR A 189 -13.43 -6.54 10.08
N GLY A 190 -12.54 -5.67 9.59
CA GLY A 190 -12.83 -4.25 9.38
C GLY A 190 -13.61 -3.97 8.08
N GLU A 191 -14.47 -2.96 8.11
CA GLU A 191 -15.31 -2.57 6.95
C GLU A 191 -14.47 -2.06 5.76
N ASN A 192 -13.35 -1.40 6.03
CA ASN A 192 -12.46 -0.82 5.01
C ASN A 192 -11.32 -1.76 4.61
N GLN A 193 -11.57 -3.07 4.67
CA GLN A 193 -10.59 -4.11 4.35
C GLN A 193 -10.99 -4.89 3.11
N SER A 194 -10.03 -5.13 2.23
CA SER A 194 -10.27 -5.85 0.98
C SER A 194 -9.12 -6.79 0.62
N VAL A 195 -9.38 -7.73 -0.29
CA VAL A 195 -8.37 -8.69 -0.75
C VAL A 195 -8.48 -8.90 -2.25
N SER A 196 -7.33 -8.95 -2.92
CA SER A 196 -7.21 -9.38 -4.30
C SER A 196 -5.96 -10.22 -4.54
N THR A 197 -5.88 -10.82 -5.72
CA THR A 197 -4.70 -11.59 -6.16
C THR A 197 -3.93 -10.84 -7.21
N LEU A 198 -2.63 -11.11 -7.32
CA LEU A 198 -1.79 -10.59 -8.39
C LEU A 198 -0.81 -11.68 -8.88
N SER A 199 -0.82 -11.92 -10.18
CA SER A 199 0.29 -12.57 -10.87
C SER A 199 1.11 -11.54 -11.62
N ILE A 200 2.38 -11.38 -11.23
CA ILE A 200 3.31 -10.48 -11.93
C ILE A 200 3.64 -11.02 -13.32
N LEU A 201 3.64 -12.35 -13.48
CA LEU A 201 3.96 -13.01 -14.73
C LEU A 201 2.89 -12.75 -15.81
N THR A 202 1.61 -12.97 -15.44
CA THR A 202 0.47 -12.83 -16.37
C THR A 202 -0.22 -11.47 -16.29
N ARG A 203 0.08 -10.66 -15.28
CA ARG A 203 -0.59 -9.41 -14.90
C ARG A 203 -2.07 -9.59 -14.52
N GLN A 204 -2.52 -10.82 -14.32
CA GLN A 204 -3.87 -11.08 -13.80
C GLN A 204 -4.02 -10.43 -12.41
N GLY A 205 -5.10 -9.69 -12.19
CA GLY A 205 -5.40 -8.98 -10.95
C GLY A 205 -4.81 -7.56 -10.86
N LEU A 206 -4.03 -7.11 -11.86
CA LEU A 206 -3.47 -5.76 -11.88
C LEU A 206 -4.55 -4.67 -11.88
N GLU A 207 -5.62 -4.85 -12.63
CA GLU A 207 -6.74 -3.89 -12.69
C GLU A 207 -7.45 -3.74 -11.34
N SER A 208 -7.55 -4.82 -10.57
CA SER A 208 -8.13 -4.76 -9.22
C SER A 208 -7.25 -3.94 -8.27
N LEU A 209 -5.93 -4.11 -8.34
CA LEU A 209 -4.99 -3.29 -7.57
C LEU A 209 -5.04 -1.82 -8.03
N GLU A 210 -5.04 -1.56 -9.33
CA GLU A 210 -5.16 -0.20 -9.88
C GLU A 210 -6.44 0.49 -9.40
N ARG A 211 -7.57 -0.22 -9.38
CA ARG A 211 -8.86 0.31 -8.90
C ARG A 211 -8.80 0.72 -7.43
N VAL A 212 -8.29 -0.13 -6.56
CA VAL A 212 -8.13 0.18 -5.13
C VAL A 212 -7.23 1.39 -4.93
N CYS A 213 -6.09 1.42 -5.61
CA CYS A 213 -5.17 2.55 -5.51
C CYS A 213 -5.80 3.86 -6.01
N ARG A 214 -6.56 3.83 -7.11
CA ARG A 214 -7.28 5.02 -7.59
C ARG A 214 -8.31 5.51 -6.60
N GLN A 215 -9.12 4.60 -6.06
CA GLN A 215 -10.16 4.95 -5.09
C GLN A 215 -9.59 5.69 -3.88
N TRP A 216 -8.38 5.37 -3.45
CA TRP A 216 -7.74 6.04 -2.33
C TRP A 216 -7.05 7.34 -2.69
N LEU A 217 -6.53 7.47 -3.91
CA LEU A 217 -5.85 8.68 -4.38
C LEU A 217 -6.79 9.69 -5.06
N GLU A 218 -7.98 9.26 -5.48
CA GLU A 218 -9.00 10.04 -6.17
C GLU A 218 -10.37 9.78 -5.55
N PRO A 219 -10.60 10.14 -4.26
CA PRO A 219 -11.85 9.80 -3.57
C PRO A 219 -13.10 10.41 -4.21
N ASP A 220 -12.95 11.53 -4.94
CA ASP A 220 -14.05 12.24 -5.61
C ASP A 220 -14.24 11.84 -7.09
N ALA A 221 -13.44 10.90 -7.60
CA ALA A 221 -13.63 10.42 -8.97
C ALA A 221 -14.94 9.62 -9.08
N PRO A 222 -15.82 9.89 -10.07
CA PRO A 222 -17.06 9.14 -10.22
C PRO A 222 -16.71 7.66 -10.42
N THR A 223 -17.21 6.81 -9.54
CA THR A 223 -17.20 5.36 -9.71
C THR A 223 -18.03 5.07 -10.95
N GLY A 224 -17.35 4.69 -12.05
CA GLY A 224 -18.03 4.29 -13.28
C GLY A 224 -18.87 3.04 -13.01
N GLU A 225 -20.08 3.23 -12.50
CA GLU A 225 -21.10 2.21 -12.57
C GLU A 225 -21.54 2.06 -14.02
N ASN A 226 -21.26 0.90 -14.56
CA ASN A 226 -21.72 0.46 -15.85
C ASN A 226 -23.23 0.69 -16.00
N SER A 227 -23.59 1.68 -16.80
CA SER A 227 -24.90 1.71 -17.46
C SER A 227 -24.87 0.63 -18.56
N ALA A 228 -25.12 -0.60 -18.19
CA ALA A 228 -25.55 -1.62 -19.15
C ALA A 228 -27.09 -1.60 -19.13
N GLN A 229 -27.66 -0.89 -20.09
CA GLN A 229 -28.98 -1.14 -20.62
C GLN A 229 -28.90 -2.14 -21.78
#